data_138985c93298dbaf88dd2e5918f23141
#
_entry.id   138985c93298dbaf88dd2e5918f23141
#
_cell.length_a   1.000
_cell.length_b   1.000
_cell.length_c   1.000
_cell.angle_alpha   90.00
_cell.angle_beta   90.00
_cell.angle_gamma   90.00
#
_symmetry.space_group_name_H-M   'P 1'
#
loop_
_entity.id
_entity.type
_entity.pdbx_description
1 polymer ?
#
loop_
_entity_poly.entity_id
_entity_poly.type
_entity_poly.pdbx_seq_one_letter_code
_entity_poly.pdbx_strand_id
1 'polypeptide(L)'
;MDSFAGKLAVVTGGGSGMGRELVSKLAAQGCGVAACDVRQAAAEETAALARAVAPDGTRVTAHACDVADAAQVARFRDEALAAHGDGNHVDLVFSNAGTGGAGSFINDPPEMWERVFAVDFWGVYHCARVFLPLLMKSTEGVLVNTSSVNGFWASLGAGIPHTAYSAAKFAVKGFSEALIEDLRISAPHVRVVLVMPGHVATNIVTNSLIAFGVPEKDAMEAGQGFYDTAPLSASGAADVILDGVRSGAWRILVGEDAHRLDQYVRAYPEDAYDYEKMSAVLSGSLAEDPARFGAQWFDEDTPRPGQAS
;
A
#
# COMPACT_ATOMS: atom_id res chain seq x y z
N MET A 1 4.32 9.56 -15.37
CA MET A 1 5.66 9.93 -14.80
C MET A 1 6.70 8.98 -15.37
N ASP A 2 7.56 9.47 -16.25
CA ASP A 2 8.48 8.57 -16.97
C ASP A 2 9.74 8.25 -16.18
N SER A 3 10.13 9.11 -15.23
CA SER A 3 11.32 8.97 -14.40
C SER A 3 11.10 9.48 -13.00
N PHE A 4 11.73 8.82 -12.02
CA PHE A 4 11.79 9.28 -10.64
C PHE A 4 13.04 10.14 -10.36
N ALA A 5 14.01 10.18 -11.27
CA ALA A 5 15.24 10.96 -11.09
C ALA A 5 14.92 12.46 -10.87
N GLY A 6 15.54 13.05 -9.85
CA GLY A 6 15.36 14.45 -9.49
C GLY A 6 14.01 14.79 -8.82
N LYS A 7 13.15 13.79 -8.57
CA LYS A 7 11.89 13.93 -7.83
C LYS A 7 12.13 13.82 -6.33
N LEU A 8 11.15 14.27 -5.53
CA LEU A 8 11.10 14.06 -4.09
C LEU A 8 9.93 13.14 -3.73
N ALA A 9 10.26 12.01 -3.12
CA ALA A 9 9.29 11.06 -2.60
C ALA A 9 9.24 11.07 -1.06
N VAL A 10 8.05 10.93 -0.52
CA VAL A 10 7.77 10.65 0.89
C VAL A 10 7.29 9.21 1.00
N VAL A 11 7.85 8.41 1.93
CA VAL A 11 7.46 7.01 2.16
C VAL A 11 7.22 6.79 3.63
N THR A 12 5.98 6.44 4.02
CA THR A 12 5.65 6.03 5.38
C THR A 12 5.78 4.51 5.56
N GLY A 13 6.13 4.06 6.77
CA GLY A 13 6.45 2.66 7.00
C GLY A 13 7.73 2.22 6.26
N GLY A 14 8.67 3.16 6.09
CA GLY A 14 9.89 2.95 5.31
C GLY A 14 10.94 2.07 5.99
N GLY A 15 10.72 1.67 7.23
CA GLY A 15 11.70 0.89 7.99
C GLY A 15 11.74 -0.61 7.66
N SER A 16 10.74 -1.15 6.96
CA SER A 16 10.67 -2.58 6.65
C SER A 16 9.81 -2.90 5.44
N GLY A 17 9.83 -4.17 5.01
CA GLY A 17 8.94 -4.71 3.99
C GLY A 17 8.91 -3.91 2.70
N MET A 18 7.71 -3.73 2.12
CA MET A 18 7.53 -2.97 0.87
C MET A 18 8.02 -1.53 0.98
N GLY A 19 7.83 -0.87 2.14
CA GLY A 19 8.29 0.50 2.35
C GLY A 19 9.81 0.64 2.25
N ARG A 20 10.59 -0.27 2.85
CA ARG A 20 12.05 -0.32 2.73
C ARG A 20 12.48 -0.48 1.27
N GLU A 21 11.84 -1.38 0.55
CA GLU A 21 12.15 -1.64 -0.86
C GLU A 21 11.80 -0.44 -1.75
N LEU A 22 10.67 0.22 -1.50
CA LEU A 22 10.30 1.47 -2.20
C LEU A 22 11.37 2.56 -1.99
N VAL A 23 11.80 2.77 -0.73
CA VAL A 23 12.87 3.74 -0.42
C VAL A 23 14.14 3.43 -1.19
N SER A 24 14.60 2.17 -1.14
CA SER A 24 15.83 1.73 -1.79
C SER A 24 15.79 1.86 -3.31
N LYS A 25 14.67 1.43 -3.93
CA LYS A 25 14.51 1.46 -5.39
C LYS A 25 14.30 2.87 -5.94
N LEU A 26 13.61 3.74 -5.21
CA LEU A 26 13.48 5.16 -5.57
C LEU A 26 14.85 5.86 -5.48
N ALA A 27 15.58 5.66 -4.39
CA ALA A 27 16.91 6.23 -4.22
C ALA A 27 17.89 5.77 -5.31
N ALA A 28 17.89 4.46 -5.64
CA ALA A 28 18.72 3.90 -6.70
C ALA A 28 18.45 4.52 -8.09
N GLN A 29 17.26 5.10 -8.28
CA GLN A 29 16.87 5.81 -9.52
C GLN A 29 17.11 7.33 -9.44
N GLY A 30 17.81 7.82 -8.41
CA GLY A 30 18.12 9.25 -8.25
C GLY A 30 16.95 10.09 -7.73
N CYS A 31 15.95 9.45 -7.11
CA CYS A 31 14.86 10.13 -6.41
C CYS A 31 15.31 10.52 -5.00
N GLY A 32 15.15 11.76 -4.59
CA GLY A 32 15.26 12.14 -3.19
C GLY A 32 14.15 11.47 -2.37
N VAL A 33 14.47 10.90 -1.21
CA VAL A 33 13.48 10.18 -0.40
C VAL A 33 13.51 10.62 1.05
N ALA A 34 12.36 11.08 1.57
CA ALA A 34 12.12 11.22 2.99
C ALA A 34 11.31 10.01 3.49
N ALA A 35 11.94 9.14 4.26
CA ALA A 35 11.31 7.96 4.83
C ALA A 35 10.95 8.17 6.29
N CYS A 36 9.78 7.67 6.74
CA CYS A 36 9.49 7.60 8.15
C CYS A 36 8.99 6.22 8.60
N ASP A 37 9.22 5.94 9.87
CA ASP A 37 8.71 4.75 10.55
C ASP A 37 8.48 5.07 12.02
N VAL A 38 7.60 4.33 12.69
CA VAL A 38 7.44 4.44 14.14
C VAL A 38 8.70 4.00 14.87
N ARG A 39 9.47 3.08 14.28
CA ARG A 39 10.79 2.64 14.73
C ARG A 39 11.88 3.42 13.99
N GLN A 40 12.35 4.51 14.58
CA GLN A 40 13.36 5.38 13.97
C GLN A 40 14.61 4.61 13.50
N ALA A 41 15.13 3.70 14.32
CA ALA A 41 16.31 2.91 13.98
C ALA A 41 16.13 2.09 12.68
N ALA A 42 14.91 1.55 12.45
CA ALA A 42 14.61 0.82 11.21
C ALA A 42 14.56 1.75 9.98
N ALA A 43 14.04 2.97 10.14
CA ALA A 43 14.07 3.97 9.07
C ALA A 43 15.51 4.43 8.77
N GLU A 44 16.35 4.61 9.79
CA GLU A 44 17.76 4.99 9.66
C GLU A 44 18.57 3.90 8.95
N GLU A 45 18.38 2.63 9.31
CA GLU A 45 18.97 1.48 8.63
C GLU A 45 18.59 1.47 7.14
N THR A 46 17.31 1.62 6.84
CA THR A 46 16.82 1.69 5.46
C THR A 46 17.46 2.84 4.69
N ALA A 47 17.52 4.03 5.30
CA ALA A 47 18.14 5.19 4.66
C ALA A 47 19.64 4.99 4.40
N ALA A 48 20.35 4.31 5.30
CA ALA A 48 21.75 3.97 5.10
C ALA A 48 21.94 2.99 3.92
N LEU A 49 21.12 1.94 3.84
CA LEU A 49 21.14 0.98 2.74
C LEU A 49 20.78 1.65 1.40
N ALA A 50 19.78 2.52 1.40
CA ALA A 50 19.35 3.24 0.20
C ALA A 50 20.43 4.20 -0.32
N ARG A 51 21.14 4.91 0.57
CA ARG A 51 22.26 5.79 0.19
C ARG A 51 23.42 5.02 -0.43
N ALA A 52 23.64 3.77 -0.01
CA ALA A 52 24.72 2.94 -0.55
C ALA A 52 24.52 2.53 -2.01
N VAL A 53 23.28 2.55 -2.52
CA VAL A 53 22.94 2.19 -3.90
C VAL A 53 22.48 3.37 -4.74
N ALA A 54 22.33 4.53 -4.14
CA ALA A 54 21.87 5.75 -4.81
C ALA A 54 22.99 6.42 -5.62
N PRO A 55 22.69 7.07 -6.76
CA PRO A 55 23.61 7.94 -7.44
C PRO A 55 24.10 9.09 -6.56
N ASP A 56 25.30 9.60 -6.82
CA ASP A 56 25.85 10.73 -6.11
C ASP A 56 24.90 11.94 -6.12
N GLY A 57 24.78 12.60 -4.98
CA GLY A 57 23.89 13.74 -4.78
C GLY A 57 22.44 13.39 -4.45
N THR A 58 22.05 12.12 -4.52
CA THR A 58 20.72 11.68 -4.09
C THR A 58 20.59 11.75 -2.57
N ARG A 59 19.60 12.48 -2.08
CA ARG A 59 19.39 12.66 -0.64
C ARG A 59 18.33 11.66 -0.12
N VAL A 60 18.69 10.93 0.93
CA VAL A 60 17.75 10.03 1.64
C VAL A 60 17.80 10.35 3.12
N THR A 61 16.63 10.65 3.70
CA THR A 61 16.48 10.99 5.11
C THR A 61 15.53 10.04 5.83
N ALA A 62 15.74 9.89 7.14
CA ALA A 62 14.96 9.02 8.00
C ALA A 62 14.37 9.81 9.17
N HIS A 63 13.12 9.56 9.49
CA HIS A 63 12.36 10.30 10.49
C HIS A 63 11.54 9.35 11.36
N ALA A 64 11.32 9.71 12.63
CA ALA A 64 10.39 9.03 13.51
C ALA A 64 8.98 9.59 13.30
N CYS A 65 8.01 8.75 12.98
CA CYS A 65 6.62 9.18 12.83
C CYS A 65 5.65 8.03 13.07
N ASP A 66 4.75 8.19 14.02
CA ASP A 66 3.52 7.40 14.11
C ASP A 66 2.47 8.08 13.24
N VAL A 67 2.07 7.41 12.15
CA VAL A 67 1.09 7.95 11.19
C VAL A 67 -0.32 8.09 11.77
N ALA A 68 -0.62 7.38 12.87
CA ALA A 68 -1.87 7.53 13.59
C ALA A 68 -1.99 8.89 14.31
N ASP A 69 -0.87 9.60 14.50
CA ASP A 69 -0.81 10.91 15.12
C ASP A 69 -0.64 12.02 14.07
N ALA A 70 -1.69 12.80 13.85
CA ALA A 70 -1.70 13.90 12.89
C ALA A 70 -0.60 14.94 13.12
N ALA A 71 -0.24 15.22 14.40
CA ALA A 71 0.79 16.18 14.71
C ALA A 71 2.19 15.65 14.36
N GLN A 72 2.42 14.34 14.52
CA GLN A 72 3.67 13.71 14.08
C GLN A 72 3.79 13.70 12.57
N VAL A 73 2.71 13.45 11.82
CA VAL A 73 2.71 13.53 10.36
C VAL A 73 3.00 14.96 9.88
N ALA A 74 2.43 15.98 10.54
CA ALA A 74 2.72 17.37 10.22
C ALA A 74 4.18 17.74 10.52
N ARG A 75 4.74 17.30 11.65
CA ARG A 75 6.16 17.47 11.97
C ARG A 75 7.05 16.78 10.94
N PHE A 76 6.75 15.54 10.57
CA PHE A 76 7.50 14.80 9.56
C PHE A 76 7.53 15.54 8.21
N ARG A 77 6.41 16.13 7.78
CA ARG A 77 6.39 17.01 6.60
C ARG A 77 7.40 18.14 6.70
N ASP A 78 7.40 18.86 7.83
CA ASP A 78 8.28 20.01 8.01
C ASP A 78 9.75 19.61 8.04
N GLU A 79 10.08 18.51 8.69
CA GLU A 79 11.42 17.92 8.72
C GLU A 79 11.87 17.45 7.31
N ALA A 80 10.98 16.80 6.56
CA ALA A 80 11.26 16.36 5.20
C ALA A 80 11.55 17.54 4.27
N LEU A 81 10.73 18.59 4.32
CA LEU A 81 10.94 19.80 3.52
C LEU A 81 12.24 20.51 3.92
N ALA A 82 12.55 20.65 5.22
CA ALA A 82 13.79 21.24 5.69
C ALA A 82 15.02 20.46 5.22
N ALA A 83 14.93 19.13 5.19
CA ALA A 83 16.04 18.28 4.78
C ALA A 83 16.23 18.24 3.27
N HIS A 84 15.18 18.33 2.46
CA HIS A 84 15.26 18.23 1.00
C HIS A 84 15.18 19.56 0.24
N GLY A 85 14.84 20.59 0.81
CA GLY A 85 15.12 22.05 0.83
C GLY A 85 14.82 22.91 -0.35
N ASP A 86 14.59 22.52 -1.60
CA ASP A 86 14.65 23.52 -2.68
C ASP A 86 13.33 23.80 -3.42
N GLY A 87 12.27 23.02 -3.22
CA GLY A 87 11.08 23.16 -4.06
C GLY A 87 9.79 23.54 -3.34
N ASN A 88 9.73 23.47 -2.02
CA ASN A 88 8.47 23.61 -1.27
C ASN A 88 7.30 22.77 -1.86
N HIS A 89 7.66 21.63 -2.50
CA HIS A 89 6.75 20.65 -3.06
C HIS A 89 7.24 19.22 -2.79
N VAL A 90 6.38 18.26 -3.02
CA VAL A 90 6.67 16.83 -3.02
C VAL A 90 6.06 16.27 -4.30
N ASP A 91 6.76 15.35 -4.97
CA ASP A 91 6.27 14.75 -6.21
C ASP A 91 5.52 13.45 -5.98
N LEU A 92 5.95 12.63 -5.01
CA LEU A 92 5.35 11.35 -4.69
C LEU A 92 5.13 11.20 -3.18
N VAL A 93 3.98 10.68 -2.81
CA VAL A 93 3.70 10.29 -1.42
C VAL A 93 3.21 8.86 -1.41
N PHE A 94 3.96 7.98 -0.74
CA PHE A 94 3.58 6.60 -0.50
C PHE A 94 3.05 6.47 0.93
N SER A 95 1.73 6.50 1.09
CA SER A 95 1.04 6.17 2.34
C SER A 95 1.05 4.65 2.49
N ASN A 96 2.22 4.11 2.87
CA ASN A 96 2.47 2.66 2.89
C ASN A 96 2.47 2.08 4.31
N ALA A 97 2.65 2.90 5.35
CA ALA A 97 2.59 2.42 6.72
C ALA A 97 1.29 1.68 7.00
N GLY A 98 1.40 0.55 7.67
CA GLY A 98 0.26 -0.28 8.03
C GLY A 98 0.64 -1.29 9.10
N THR A 99 -0.36 -1.83 9.77
CA THR A 99 -0.24 -2.90 10.75
C THR A 99 -1.26 -3.99 10.43
N GLY A 100 -0.90 -5.24 10.67
CA GLY A 100 -1.87 -6.33 10.62
C GLY A 100 -2.51 -6.55 12.01
N GLY A 101 -3.35 -7.58 12.11
CA GLY A 101 -3.88 -8.04 13.38
C GLY A 101 -5.22 -7.42 13.77
N ALA A 102 -5.55 -7.52 15.05
CA ALA A 102 -6.84 -7.30 15.68
C ALA A 102 -7.98 -7.94 14.88
N GLY A 103 -8.18 -9.19 15.16
CA GLY A 103 -9.06 -10.01 14.35
C GLY A 103 -10.50 -9.91 14.78
N SER A 104 -10.77 -10.26 16.04
CA SER A 104 -12.13 -10.49 16.50
C SER A 104 -12.76 -9.23 17.11
N PHE A 105 -13.80 -8.74 16.47
CA PHE A 105 -14.61 -7.66 17.04
C PHE A 105 -15.30 -8.09 18.35
N ILE A 106 -15.48 -9.40 18.54
CA ILE A 106 -16.19 -9.95 19.71
C ILE A 106 -15.24 -10.21 20.88
N ASN A 107 -14.02 -10.71 20.58
CA ASN A 107 -13.13 -11.27 21.61
C ASN A 107 -11.93 -10.38 21.92
N ASP A 108 -11.52 -9.52 20.99
CA ASP A 108 -10.35 -8.66 21.19
C ASP A 108 -10.70 -7.36 21.90
N PRO A 109 -9.78 -6.78 22.68
CA PRO A 109 -9.98 -5.48 23.31
C PRO A 109 -10.26 -4.39 22.26
N PRO A 110 -11.22 -3.47 22.52
CA PRO A 110 -11.55 -2.38 21.60
C PRO A 110 -10.35 -1.54 21.17
N GLU A 111 -9.39 -1.34 22.07
CA GLU A 111 -8.19 -0.54 21.85
C GLU A 111 -7.29 -1.13 20.75
N MET A 112 -7.27 -2.46 20.61
CA MET A 112 -6.56 -3.11 19.51
C MET A 112 -7.23 -2.82 18.16
N TRP A 113 -8.56 -2.89 18.11
CA TRP A 113 -9.32 -2.57 16.93
C TRP A 113 -9.12 -1.11 16.51
N GLU A 114 -9.24 -0.19 17.48
CA GLU A 114 -9.04 1.25 17.27
C GLU A 114 -7.62 1.56 16.79
N ARG A 115 -6.61 0.91 17.37
CA ARG A 115 -5.21 1.10 16.96
C ARG A 115 -4.96 0.66 15.51
N VAL A 116 -5.48 -0.49 15.10
CA VAL A 116 -5.36 -0.95 13.70
C VAL A 116 -6.01 0.05 12.75
N PHE A 117 -7.23 0.48 13.06
CA PHE A 117 -7.95 1.45 12.23
C PHE A 117 -7.24 2.81 12.19
N ALA A 118 -6.65 3.23 13.31
CA ALA A 118 -5.89 4.48 13.41
C ALA A 118 -4.65 4.47 12.51
N VAL A 119 -3.90 3.37 12.47
CA VAL A 119 -2.72 3.26 11.61
C VAL A 119 -3.13 3.12 10.13
N ASP A 120 -4.03 2.18 9.84
CA ASP A 120 -4.30 1.73 8.48
C ASP A 120 -5.22 2.66 7.69
N PHE A 121 -6.12 3.39 8.35
CA PHE A 121 -6.98 4.38 7.69
C PHE A 121 -6.63 5.82 8.06
N TRP A 122 -6.64 6.17 9.36
CA TRP A 122 -6.33 7.56 9.75
C TRP A 122 -4.92 7.97 9.37
N GLY A 123 -3.95 7.04 9.38
CA GLY A 123 -2.61 7.30 8.87
C GLY A 123 -2.58 7.71 7.40
N VAL A 124 -3.33 7.02 6.54
CA VAL A 124 -3.48 7.39 5.13
C VAL A 124 -4.16 8.75 4.98
N TYR A 125 -5.23 8.99 5.75
CA TYR A 125 -5.94 10.27 5.75
C TYR A 125 -5.04 11.42 6.19
N HIS A 126 -4.27 11.26 7.28
CA HIS A 126 -3.36 12.29 7.78
C HIS A 126 -2.27 12.60 6.74
N CYS A 127 -1.69 11.57 6.11
CA CYS A 127 -0.71 11.75 5.04
C CYS A 127 -1.33 12.53 3.87
N ALA A 128 -2.52 12.16 3.41
CA ALA A 128 -3.20 12.88 2.35
C ALA A 128 -3.46 14.35 2.74
N ARG A 129 -4.01 14.61 3.92
CA ARG A 129 -4.29 15.98 4.40
C ARG A 129 -3.04 16.86 4.47
N VAL A 130 -1.92 16.28 4.89
CA VAL A 130 -0.67 17.03 5.12
C VAL A 130 0.13 17.23 3.84
N PHE A 131 0.19 16.22 2.97
CA PHE A 131 1.07 16.23 1.79
C PHE A 131 0.36 16.62 0.49
N LEU A 132 -0.97 16.47 0.37
CA LEU A 132 -1.69 16.83 -0.84
C LEU A 132 -1.46 18.30 -1.28
N PRO A 133 -1.43 19.31 -0.38
CA PRO A 133 -1.10 20.69 -0.76
C PRO A 133 0.31 20.85 -1.36
N LEU A 134 1.24 19.93 -1.04
CA LEU A 134 2.59 19.91 -1.59
C LEU A 134 2.64 19.18 -2.93
N LEU A 135 1.88 18.10 -3.09
CA LEU A 135 1.69 17.41 -4.36
C LEU A 135 1.04 18.35 -5.41
N MET A 136 0.11 19.19 -4.99
CA MET A 136 -0.55 20.17 -5.86
C MET A 136 0.40 21.26 -6.37
N LYS A 137 1.56 21.46 -5.73
CA LYS A 137 2.61 22.39 -6.20
C LYS A 137 3.60 21.71 -7.15
N SER A 138 3.64 20.39 -7.20
CA SER A 138 4.42 19.65 -8.19
C SER A 138 3.79 19.78 -9.57
N THR A 139 4.58 19.68 -10.62
CA THR A 139 4.08 19.61 -12.00
C THR A 139 3.39 18.29 -12.31
N GLU A 140 3.67 17.24 -11.53
CA GLU A 140 3.14 15.88 -11.72
C GLU A 140 3.10 15.15 -10.38
N GLY A 141 2.17 15.54 -9.49
CA GLY A 141 2.03 14.96 -8.16
C GLY A 141 1.37 13.57 -8.19
N VAL A 142 1.85 12.64 -7.36
CA VAL A 142 1.26 11.30 -7.20
C VAL A 142 1.09 10.94 -5.73
N LEU A 143 -0.15 10.70 -5.33
CA LEU A 143 -0.49 10.14 -4.02
C LEU A 143 -0.76 8.63 -4.17
N VAL A 144 0.07 7.80 -3.55
CA VAL A 144 -0.01 6.34 -3.58
C VAL A 144 -0.49 5.84 -2.23
N ASN A 145 -1.71 5.32 -2.17
CA ASN A 145 -2.31 4.80 -0.95
C ASN A 145 -2.31 3.28 -0.95
N THR A 146 -1.75 2.67 0.08
CA THR A 146 -1.69 1.21 0.22
C THR A 146 -2.90 0.68 0.98
N SER A 147 -3.82 0.06 0.23
CA SER A 147 -4.90 -0.77 0.74
C SER A 147 -4.43 -2.23 0.88
N SER A 148 -5.21 -3.19 0.42
CA SER A 148 -4.96 -4.63 0.43
C SER A 148 -6.01 -5.32 -0.45
N VAL A 149 -5.85 -6.61 -0.75
CA VAL A 149 -6.97 -7.46 -1.19
C VAL A 149 -8.11 -7.43 -0.17
N ASN A 150 -7.80 -7.23 1.11
CA ASN A 150 -8.80 -7.02 2.16
C ASN A 150 -9.55 -5.67 2.06
N GLY A 151 -9.26 -4.85 1.07
CA GLY A 151 -10.05 -3.68 0.69
C GLY A 151 -11.18 -3.98 -0.29
N PHE A 152 -11.30 -5.22 -0.79
CA PHE A 152 -12.44 -5.68 -1.59
C PHE A 152 -12.95 -7.07 -1.20
N TRP A 153 -12.19 -7.79 -0.38
CA TRP A 153 -12.57 -9.09 0.17
C TRP A 153 -12.16 -9.15 1.66
N ALA A 154 -13.16 -9.13 2.56
CA ALA A 154 -12.92 -8.96 4.00
C ALA A 154 -12.65 -10.30 4.72
N SER A 155 -11.75 -11.13 4.18
CA SER A 155 -11.44 -12.44 4.76
C SER A 155 -9.96 -12.79 4.63
N LEU A 156 -9.48 -13.63 5.54
CA LEU A 156 -8.19 -14.34 5.47
C LEU A 156 -8.38 -15.87 5.44
N GLY A 157 -9.61 -16.34 5.31
CA GLY A 157 -9.98 -17.73 5.37
C GLY A 157 -10.89 -18.08 6.55
N ALA A 158 -11.36 -19.34 6.59
CA ALA A 158 -12.29 -19.82 7.60
C ALA A 158 -11.69 -19.71 9.01
N GLY A 159 -12.47 -19.16 9.94
CA GLY A 159 -12.09 -19.09 11.35
C GLY A 159 -11.02 -18.05 11.70
N ILE A 160 -10.59 -17.24 10.74
CA ILE A 160 -9.61 -16.15 10.97
C ILE A 160 -10.35 -14.79 10.91
N PRO A 161 -10.78 -14.24 12.06
CA PRO A 161 -11.41 -12.94 12.09
C PRO A 161 -10.41 -11.84 11.73
N HIS A 162 -10.86 -10.81 10.99
CA HIS A 162 -9.98 -9.73 10.51
C HIS A 162 -10.73 -8.41 10.34
N THR A 163 -11.58 -8.08 11.30
CA THR A 163 -12.59 -7.01 11.16
C THR A 163 -11.99 -5.61 11.09
N ALA A 164 -11.03 -5.27 11.98
CA ALA A 164 -10.43 -3.93 12.02
C ALA A 164 -9.66 -3.63 10.75
N TYR A 165 -8.78 -4.54 10.37
CA TYR A 165 -7.93 -4.38 9.18
C TYR A 165 -8.75 -4.28 7.91
N SER A 166 -9.70 -5.21 7.71
CA SER A 166 -10.56 -5.20 6.53
C SER A 166 -11.39 -3.92 6.46
N ALA A 167 -12.01 -3.49 7.57
CA ALA A 167 -12.74 -2.22 7.61
C ALA A 167 -11.87 -1.03 7.21
N ALA A 168 -10.64 -0.94 7.75
CA ALA A 168 -9.70 0.12 7.41
C ALA A 168 -9.29 0.08 5.93
N LYS A 169 -8.99 -1.11 5.37
CA LYS A 169 -8.55 -1.26 3.98
C LYS A 169 -9.68 -1.00 2.96
N PHE A 170 -10.93 -1.34 3.29
CA PHE A 170 -12.10 -0.88 2.53
C PHE A 170 -12.26 0.64 2.59
N ALA A 171 -12.06 1.24 3.78
CA ALA A 171 -12.11 2.69 3.94
C ALA A 171 -11.04 3.39 3.10
N VAL A 172 -9.79 2.88 3.06
CA VAL A 172 -8.72 3.40 2.20
C VAL A 172 -9.10 3.33 0.73
N LYS A 173 -9.69 2.20 0.29
CA LYS A 173 -10.18 2.05 -1.09
C LYS A 173 -11.23 3.11 -1.41
N GLY A 174 -12.31 3.19 -0.62
CA GLY A 174 -13.39 4.14 -0.86
C GLY A 174 -12.92 5.60 -0.83
N PHE A 175 -12.06 5.96 0.13
CA PHE A 175 -11.43 7.28 0.21
C PHE A 175 -10.59 7.60 -1.03
N SER A 176 -9.74 6.68 -1.47
CA SER A 176 -8.85 6.90 -2.61
C SER A 176 -9.62 7.05 -3.92
N GLU A 177 -10.64 6.22 -4.14
CA GLU A 177 -11.50 6.30 -5.34
C GLU A 177 -12.30 7.61 -5.37
N ALA A 178 -12.86 8.03 -4.24
CA ALA A 178 -13.57 9.31 -4.14
C ALA A 178 -12.62 10.51 -4.35
N LEU A 179 -11.37 10.43 -3.84
CA LEU A 179 -10.39 11.49 -3.99
C LEU A 179 -9.92 11.67 -5.45
N ILE A 180 -9.96 10.61 -6.28
CA ILE A 180 -9.70 10.72 -7.73
C ILE A 180 -10.68 11.72 -8.35
N GLU A 181 -11.98 11.61 -8.02
CA GLU A 181 -12.99 12.51 -8.58
C GLU A 181 -12.85 13.94 -8.05
N ASP A 182 -12.51 14.13 -6.77
CA ASP A 182 -12.27 15.45 -6.20
C ASP A 182 -11.08 16.15 -6.86
N LEU A 183 -9.98 15.42 -7.09
CA LEU A 183 -8.80 15.96 -7.73
C LEU A 183 -8.96 16.22 -9.24
N ARG A 184 -9.84 15.50 -9.93
CA ARG A 184 -10.17 15.84 -11.33
C ARG A 184 -10.66 17.27 -11.48
N ILE A 185 -11.35 17.80 -10.46
CA ILE A 185 -11.87 19.17 -10.44
C ILE A 185 -10.82 20.14 -9.91
N SER A 186 -10.18 19.78 -8.80
CA SER A 186 -9.38 20.72 -8.00
C SER A 186 -7.92 20.79 -8.40
N ALA A 187 -7.35 19.66 -8.89
CA ALA A 187 -5.93 19.52 -9.24
C ALA A 187 -5.71 18.36 -10.23
N PRO A 188 -6.13 18.48 -11.51
CA PRO A 188 -6.12 17.37 -12.47
C PRO A 188 -4.72 16.83 -12.82
N HIS A 189 -3.66 17.53 -12.46
CA HIS A 189 -2.27 17.10 -12.60
C HIS A 189 -1.78 16.21 -11.44
N VAL A 190 -2.59 16.06 -10.39
CA VAL A 190 -2.29 15.19 -9.26
C VAL A 190 -3.06 13.89 -9.41
N ARG A 191 -2.35 12.77 -9.42
CA ARG A 191 -2.94 11.44 -9.53
C ARG A 191 -3.04 10.75 -8.17
N VAL A 192 -4.11 10.01 -7.97
CA VAL A 192 -4.23 9.06 -6.86
C VAL A 192 -4.02 7.65 -7.41
N VAL A 193 -3.18 6.88 -6.73
CA VAL A 193 -2.90 5.47 -7.04
C VAL A 193 -3.28 4.63 -5.83
N LEU A 194 -4.12 3.64 -6.05
CA LEU A 194 -4.55 2.68 -5.05
C LEU A 194 -3.77 1.38 -5.23
N VAL A 195 -2.94 1.02 -4.26
CA VAL A 195 -2.18 -0.23 -4.24
C VAL A 195 -2.92 -1.27 -3.41
N MET A 196 -3.12 -2.45 -3.97
CA MET A 196 -3.87 -3.55 -3.34
C MET A 196 -3.04 -4.83 -3.34
N PRO A 197 -2.16 -5.01 -2.34
CA PRO A 197 -1.34 -6.21 -2.23
C PRO A 197 -2.16 -7.42 -1.82
N GLY A 198 -1.80 -8.57 -2.39
CA GLY A 198 -2.12 -9.89 -1.88
C GLY A 198 -1.13 -10.32 -0.79
N HIS A 199 -0.73 -11.59 -0.81
CA HIS A 199 0.21 -12.15 0.15
C HIS A 199 1.65 -11.86 -0.28
N VAL A 200 2.27 -10.88 0.38
CA VAL A 200 3.66 -10.44 0.14
C VAL A 200 4.54 -10.78 1.34
N ALA A 201 5.75 -11.30 1.09
CA ALA A 201 6.75 -11.62 2.11
C ALA A 201 7.22 -10.35 2.83
N THR A 202 6.55 -10.01 3.92
CA THR A 202 6.85 -8.88 4.79
C THR A 202 6.75 -9.28 6.24
N ASN A 203 7.38 -8.51 7.11
CA ASN A 203 7.29 -8.72 8.56
C ASN A 203 6.03 -8.08 9.18
N ILE A 204 4.95 -7.89 8.41
CA ILE A 204 3.76 -7.20 8.90
C ILE A 204 3.15 -7.92 10.11
N VAL A 205 3.06 -9.25 10.08
CA VAL A 205 2.53 -10.06 11.20
C VAL A 205 3.44 -9.92 12.41
N THR A 206 4.74 -10.16 12.27
CA THR A 206 5.73 -10.02 13.34
C THR A 206 5.71 -8.63 13.97
N ASN A 207 5.79 -7.59 13.13
CA ASN A 207 5.81 -6.20 13.60
C ASN A 207 4.51 -5.82 14.32
N SER A 208 3.37 -6.33 13.87
CA SER A 208 2.08 -6.08 14.49
C SER A 208 1.98 -6.74 15.86
N LEU A 209 2.41 -7.98 15.98
CA LEU A 209 2.44 -8.71 17.26
C LEU A 209 3.34 -8.01 18.28
N ILE A 210 4.52 -7.53 17.85
CA ILE A 210 5.42 -6.74 18.72
C ILE A 210 4.74 -5.43 19.15
N ALA A 211 4.05 -4.74 18.23
CA ALA A 211 3.33 -3.51 18.55
C ALA A 211 2.18 -3.72 19.55
N PHE A 212 1.61 -4.92 19.60
CA PHE A 212 0.61 -5.35 20.59
C PHE A 212 1.21 -5.96 21.86
N GLY A 213 2.53 -5.88 22.04
CA GLY A 213 3.21 -6.30 23.27
C GLY A 213 3.57 -7.79 23.33
N VAL A 214 3.45 -8.53 22.22
CA VAL A 214 3.95 -9.89 22.13
C VAL A 214 5.48 -9.88 22.15
N PRO A 215 6.14 -10.71 22.97
CA PRO A 215 7.60 -10.82 22.99
C PRO A 215 8.16 -11.06 21.59
N GLU A 216 9.27 -10.39 21.24
CA GLU A 216 9.83 -10.41 19.90
C GLU A 216 10.07 -11.83 19.35
N LYS A 217 10.61 -12.72 20.22
CA LYS A 217 10.85 -14.13 19.83
C LYS A 217 9.56 -14.81 19.40
N ASP A 218 8.49 -14.68 20.16
CA ASP A 218 7.20 -15.33 19.91
C ASP A 218 6.53 -14.71 18.67
N ALA A 219 6.66 -13.39 18.50
CA ALA A 219 6.18 -12.69 17.33
C ALA A 219 6.90 -13.11 16.05
N MET A 220 8.21 -13.31 16.11
CA MET A 220 9.00 -13.81 14.97
C MET A 220 8.58 -15.23 14.58
N GLU A 221 8.42 -16.14 15.56
CA GLU A 221 7.98 -17.50 15.32
C GLU A 221 6.58 -17.53 14.68
N ALA A 222 5.64 -16.76 15.21
CA ALA A 222 4.28 -16.66 14.68
C ALA A 222 4.22 -16.02 13.27
N GLY A 223 5.09 -15.05 12.98
CA GLY A 223 5.13 -14.36 11.69
C GLY A 223 5.87 -15.12 10.60
N GLN A 224 6.73 -16.09 10.96
CA GLN A 224 7.60 -16.81 10.02
C GLN A 224 6.80 -17.55 8.95
N GLY A 225 5.74 -18.24 9.33
CA GLY A 225 4.88 -18.97 8.39
C GLY A 225 4.26 -18.06 7.34
N PHE A 226 3.81 -16.87 7.73
CA PHE A 226 3.29 -15.87 6.80
C PHE A 226 4.36 -15.40 5.82
N TYR A 227 5.57 -15.14 6.31
CA TYR A 227 6.69 -14.71 5.47
C TYR A 227 7.12 -15.77 4.46
N ASP A 228 7.29 -17.03 4.92
CA ASP A 228 7.85 -18.12 4.11
C ASP A 228 6.89 -18.63 3.02
N THR A 229 5.58 -18.50 3.25
CA THR A 229 4.55 -18.97 2.31
C THR A 229 4.14 -17.92 1.28
N ALA A 230 4.66 -16.69 1.39
CA ALA A 230 4.29 -15.62 0.49
C ALA A 230 4.83 -15.86 -0.94
N PRO A 231 3.97 -15.79 -1.97
CA PRO A 231 4.39 -16.04 -3.35
C PRO A 231 5.21 -14.90 -3.96
N LEU A 232 5.21 -13.73 -3.35
CA LEU A 232 5.88 -12.53 -3.85
C LEU A 232 6.74 -11.89 -2.76
N SER A 233 8.01 -11.58 -3.10
CA SER A 233 8.89 -10.85 -2.20
C SER A 233 8.50 -9.38 -2.07
N ALA A 234 8.89 -8.73 -0.96
CA ALA A 234 8.72 -7.29 -0.79
C ALA A 234 9.40 -6.47 -1.90
N SER A 235 10.55 -6.93 -2.38
CA SER A 235 11.28 -6.31 -3.50
C SER A 235 10.48 -6.41 -4.80
N GLY A 236 9.98 -7.58 -5.14
CA GLY A 236 9.13 -7.76 -6.32
C GLY A 236 7.82 -6.94 -6.23
N ALA A 237 7.23 -6.87 -5.04
CA ALA A 237 6.05 -6.03 -4.82
C ALA A 237 6.34 -4.54 -5.06
N ALA A 238 7.50 -4.04 -4.61
CA ALA A 238 7.91 -2.67 -4.86
C ALA A 238 8.14 -2.39 -6.36
N ASP A 239 8.68 -3.35 -7.13
CA ASP A 239 8.80 -3.23 -8.59
C ASP A 239 7.44 -3.06 -9.26
N VAL A 240 6.47 -3.92 -8.93
CA VAL A 240 5.09 -3.84 -9.45
C VAL A 240 4.45 -2.48 -9.12
N ILE A 241 4.64 -1.98 -7.90
CA ILE A 241 4.12 -0.69 -7.47
C ILE A 241 4.74 0.45 -8.29
N LEU A 242 6.06 0.50 -8.40
CA LEU A 242 6.76 1.57 -9.12
C LEU A 242 6.47 1.55 -10.62
N ASP A 243 6.34 0.37 -11.24
CA ASP A 243 5.96 0.22 -12.64
C ASP A 243 4.50 0.67 -12.89
N GLY A 244 3.60 0.34 -11.97
CA GLY A 244 2.23 0.83 -12.00
C GLY A 244 2.14 2.36 -11.87
N VAL A 245 2.94 2.96 -11.00
CA VAL A 245 3.04 4.43 -10.87
C VAL A 245 3.55 5.06 -12.18
N ARG A 246 4.60 4.48 -12.80
CA ARG A 246 5.13 4.95 -14.10
C ARG A 246 4.11 4.86 -15.22
N SER A 247 3.44 3.71 -15.34
CA SER A 247 2.44 3.47 -16.40
C SER A 247 1.17 4.31 -16.25
N GLY A 248 1.01 5.01 -15.12
CA GLY A 248 -0.17 5.85 -14.88
C GLY A 248 -1.38 5.07 -14.37
N ALA A 249 -1.19 3.84 -13.91
CA ALA A 249 -2.27 3.05 -13.32
C ALA A 249 -2.83 3.74 -12.07
N TRP A 250 -4.16 3.84 -12.00
CA TRP A 250 -4.84 4.35 -10.79
C TRP A 250 -5.05 3.25 -9.74
N ARG A 251 -5.02 1.99 -10.15
CA ARG A 251 -5.21 0.81 -9.30
C ARG A 251 -4.15 -0.23 -9.64
N ILE A 252 -3.41 -0.68 -8.64
CA ILE A 252 -2.32 -1.64 -8.79
C ILE A 252 -2.61 -2.84 -7.90
N LEU A 253 -2.92 -3.97 -8.51
CA LEU A 253 -2.97 -5.27 -7.83
C LEU A 253 -1.55 -5.83 -7.75
N VAL A 254 -1.12 -6.24 -6.55
CA VAL A 254 0.24 -6.72 -6.32
C VAL A 254 0.22 -8.18 -5.90
N GLY A 255 0.68 -9.03 -6.78
CA GLY A 255 0.64 -10.49 -6.65
C GLY A 255 -0.46 -11.13 -7.49
N GLU A 256 -0.19 -12.35 -7.95
CA GLU A 256 -1.14 -13.09 -8.79
C GLU A 256 -2.40 -13.49 -8.04
N ASP A 257 -2.26 -13.77 -6.75
CA ASP A 257 -3.37 -14.01 -5.82
C ASP A 257 -4.32 -12.81 -5.74
N ALA A 258 -3.77 -11.58 -5.74
CA ALA A 258 -4.58 -10.36 -5.77
C ALA A 258 -5.42 -10.26 -7.06
N HIS A 259 -4.85 -10.61 -8.20
CA HIS A 259 -5.58 -10.64 -9.47
C HIS A 259 -6.68 -11.70 -9.50
N ARG A 260 -6.38 -12.92 -9.05
CA ARG A 260 -7.37 -14.01 -8.97
C ARG A 260 -8.54 -13.67 -8.06
N LEU A 261 -8.24 -13.17 -6.87
CA LEU A 261 -9.26 -12.73 -5.90
C LEU A 261 -10.14 -11.62 -6.47
N ASP A 262 -9.54 -10.59 -7.08
CA ASP A 262 -10.29 -9.47 -7.64
C ASP A 262 -11.26 -9.92 -8.75
N GLN A 263 -10.78 -10.75 -9.65
CA GLN A 263 -11.58 -11.30 -10.74
C GLN A 263 -12.76 -12.13 -10.19
N TYR A 264 -12.46 -13.03 -9.24
CA TYR A 264 -13.49 -13.92 -8.71
C TYR A 264 -14.56 -13.17 -7.91
N VAL A 265 -14.15 -12.30 -6.97
CA VAL A 265 -15.09 -11.54 -6.13
C VAL A 265 -15.97 -10.60 -6.95
N ARG A 266 -15.46 -10.08 -8.06
CA ARG A 266 -16.26 -9.23 -8.97
C ARG A 266 -17.24 -10.04 -9.81
N ALA A 267 -16.83 -11.22 -10.26
CA ALA A 267 -17.66 -12.08 -11.10
C ALA A 267 -18.72 -12.83 -10.28
N TYR A 268 -18.39 -13.18 -9.04
CA TYR A 268 -19.24 -14.02 -8.16
C TYR A 268 -19.31 -13.43 -6.74
N PRO A 269 -19.90 -12.25 -6.54
CA PRO A 269 -19.91 -11.59 -5.23
C PRO A 269 -20.64 -12.39 -4.16
N GLU A 270 -21.63 -13.22 -4.51
CA GLU A 270 -22.35 -14.09 -3.59
C GLU A 270 -21.49 -15.25 -3.05
N ASP A 271 -20.48 -15.65 -3.81
CA ASP A 271 -19.56 -16.73 -3.43
C ASP A 271 -18.33 -16.23 -2.63
N ALA A 272 -18.19 -14.91 -2.45
CA ALA A 272 -17.01 -14.29 -1.85
C ALA A 272 -16.67 -14.80 -0.43
N TYR A 273 -17.63 -15.39 0.27
CA TYR A 273 -17.47 -15.97 1.61
C TYR A 273 -17.75 -17.47 1.68
N ASP A 274 -17.85 -18.12 0.53
CA ASP A 274 -17.80 -19.58 0.41
C ASP A 274 -16.34 -20.04 0.46
N TYR A 275 -15.91 -20.58 1.61
CA TYR A 275 -14.51 -20.89 1.85
C TYR A 275 -13.96 -22.01 0.99
N GLU A 276 -14.79 -22.98 0.56
CA GLU A 276 -14.35 -24.05 -0.34
C GLU A 276 -13.99 -23.48 -1.72
N LYS A 277 -14.87 -22.63 -2.25
CA LYS A 277 -14.64 -21.93 -3.52
C LYS A 277 -13.47 -20.97 -3.44
N MET A 278 -13.39 -20.15 -2.39
CA MET A 278 -12.31 -19.18 -2.22
C MET A 278 -10.93 -19.86 -2.02
N SER A 279 -10.89 -20.98 -1.31
CA SER A 279 -9.66 -21.79 -1.18
C SER A 279 -9.18 -22.32 -2.53
N ALA A 280 -10.10 -22.76 -3.38
CA ALA A 280 -9.79 -23.20 -4.73
C ALA A 280 -9.30 -22.07 -5.64
N VAL A 281 -9.85 -20.85 -5.50
CA VAL A 281 -9.36 -19.62 -6.18
C VAL A 281 -7.93 -19.31 -5.77
N LEU A 282 -7.66 -19.28 -4.47
CA LEU A 282 -6.35 -18.94 -3.91
C LEU A 282 -5.28 -19.96 -4.32
N SER A 283 -5.60 -21.24 -4.27
CA SER A 283 -4.68 -22.32 -4.67
C SER A 283 -4.47 -22.40 -6.19
N GLY A 284 -5.28 -21.70 -6.98
CA GLY A 284 -5.28 -21.83 -8.44
C GLY A 284 -5.84 -23.17 -8.95
N SER A 285 -6.51 -23.94 -8.06
CA SER A 285 -7.07 -25.25 -8.39
C SER A 285 -8.47 -25.18 -9.00
N LEU A 286 -9.14 -24.04 -8.92
CA LEU A 286 -10.26 -23.75 -9.80
C LEU A 286 -9.69 -23.63 -11.21
N ALA A 287 -9.84 -24.70 -12.03
CA ALA A 287 -9.61 -24.61 -13.45
C ALA A 287 -10.39 -23.40 -13.96
N GLU A 288 -9.70 -22.49 -14.63
CA GLU A 288 -10.35 -21.44 -15.40
C GLU A 288 -11.39 -22.15 -16.25
N ASP A 289 -12.67 -21.99 -15.93
CA ASP A 289 -13.73 -22.32 -16.87
C ASP A 289 -13.78 -21.14 -17.86
N PRO A 290 -13.17 -21.27 -19.04
CA PRO A 290 -13.13 -20.15 -20.00
C PRO A 290 -14.54 -19.68 -20.39
N ALA A 291 -15.54 -20.57 -20.26
CA ALA A 291 -16.93 -20.24 -20.51
C ALA A 291 -17.55 -19.36 -19.41
N ARG A 292 -16.99 -19.36 -18.19
CA ARG A 292 -17.46 -18.51 -17.07
C ARG A 292 -16.78 -17.15 -17.01
N PHE A 293 -15.53 -17.02 -17.44
CA PHE A 293 -14.77 -15.76 -17.33
C PHE A 293 -14.80 -14.88 -18.59
N GLY A 294 -15.26 -15.35 -19.74
CA GLY A 294 -15.12 -14.63 -21.00
C GLY A 294 -16.43 -14.33 -21.75
N ALA A 295 -17.43 -15.17 -21.65
CA ALA A 295 -18.53 -15.15 -22.61
C ALA A 295 -19.64 -14.11 -22.33
N GLN A 296 -19.70 -13.49 -21.16
CA GLN A 296 -20.80 -12.56 -20.83
C GLN A 296 -20.45 -11.07 -20.99
N TRP A 297 -19.16 -10.71 -21.16
CA TRP A 297 -18.73 -9.29 -21.21
C TRP A 297 -18.20 -8.84 -22.55
N PHE A 298 -17.97 -9.75 -23.49
CA PHE A 298 -17.56 -9.45 -24.87
C PHE A 298 -18.49 -10.18 -25.82
N ASP A 299 -19.69 -9.67 -25.96
CA ASP A 299 -20.49 -9.92 -27.16
C ASP A 299 -19.68 -9.32 -28.33
N GLU A 300 -19.37 -10.13 -29.37
CA GLU A 300 -18.55 -9.71 -30.51
C GLU A 300 -19.12 -8.49 -31.26
N ASP A 301 -20.37 -8.12 -30.95
CA ASP A 301 -21.08 -6.99 -31.54
C ASP A 301 -20.99 -5.69 -30.73
N THR A 302 -20.27 -5.64 -29.59
CA THR A 302 -20.12 -4.40 -28.82
C THR A 302 -18.95 -3.58 -29.36
N PRO A 303 -19.17 -2.35 -29.93
CA PRO A 303 -18.11 -1.51 -30.47
C PRO A 303 -17.10 -1.15 -29.38
N ARG A 304 -15.82 -1.46 -29.57
CA ARG A 304 -14.74 -1.07 -28.66
C ARG A 304 -14.62 0.46 -28.62
N PRO A 305 -14.54 1.09 -27.42
CA PRO A 305 -14.29 2.54 -27.34
C PRO A 305 -12.95 2.86 -28.01
N GLY A 306 -12.97 3.62 -29.11
CA GLY A 306 -11.77 4.05 -29.82
C GLY A 306 -11.68 3.63 -31.29
N GLN A 307 -12.67 2.92 -31.85
CA GLN A 307 -12.77 2.68 -33.29
C GLN A 307 -14.03 3.35 -33.84
N ALA A 308 -14.05 4.67 -33.87
CA ALA A 308 -14.91 5.42 -34.78
C ALA A 308 -14.03 5.94 -35.91
N SER A 309 -14.36 5.49 -37.10
CA SER A 309 -13.79 5.90 -38.39
C SER A 309 -13.90 7.40 -38.64
#